data_9f76240f515207a525bd1aed32e39f47
#
_entry.id   9f76240f515207a525bd1aed32e39f47
#
_cell.length_a   1.000
_cell.length_b   1.000
_cell.length_c   1.000
_cell.angle_alpha   90.00
_cell.angle_beta   90.00
_cell.angle_gamma   90.00
#
_symmetry.space_group_name_H-M   'P 1'
#
loop_
_entity.id
_entity.type
_entity.pdbx_description
1 polymer ?
#
loop_
_entity_poly.entity_id
_entity_poly.type
_entity_poly.pdbx_seq_one_letter_code
_entity_poly.pdbx_strand_id
1 'polypeptide(L)'
;MPTISKRLLTIASLVPSGARVCDIGADHGYLSIYLAKQSKCASVIATDVNEKPLSRAKENIEKENIKNIDLRLCDGLSGINTGEADTFIIAGMGGEVISGIIERGIEKLKQKDISLILQSTTSPELLRKFLYNNGFGIIKEIPVFENSKLYSVMLVNYVGIIKEYPEFFYYTGLLTPETQEGYLYIKKQYDRCFKCAQNLKSTNKAEEYHYYNSVCNGIEDYLKEFKNGI
;
A
#
# COMPACT_ATOMS: atom_id res chain seq x y z
N MET A 1 2.34 -23.82 10.63
CA MET A 1 2.30 -22.57 9.84
C MET A 1 1.92 -21.41 10.75
N PRO A 2 2.67 -20.32 10.81
CA PRO A 2 2.14 -19.12 11.43
C PRO A 2 0.89 -18.70 10.63
N THR A 3 -0.16 -18.32 11.34
CA THR A 3 -1.40 -17.88 10.70
C THR A 3 -1.11 -16.54 9.99
N ILE A 4 -1.16 -16.53 8.67
CA ILE A 4 -0.99 -15.30 7.90
C ILE A 4 -2.19 -14.38 8.14
N SER A 5 -1.95 -13.09 8.33
CA SER A 5 -3.00 -12.12 8.64
C SER A 5 -3.91 -11.82 7.43
N LYS A 6 -5.14 -11.31 7.70
CA LYS A 6 -6.09 -10.93 6.63
C LYS A 6 -5.47 -9.91 5.66
N ARG A 7 -4.69 -8.97 6.18
CA ARG A 7 -3.98 -7.96 5.39
C ARG A 7 -2.95 -8.59 4.46
N LEU A 8 -2.12 -9.49 4.97
CA LEU A 8 -1.13 -10.19 4.15
C LEU A 8 -1.79 -11.15 3.14
N LEU A 9 -2.91 -11.79 3.48
CA LEU A 9 -3.69 -12.58 2.53
C LEU A 9 -4.23 -11.73 1.38
N THR A 10 -4.73 -10.52 1.68
CA THR A 10 -5.20 -9.58 0.66
C THR A 10 -4.06 -9.15 -0.27
N ILE A 11 -2.88 -8.86 0.27
CA ILE A 11 -1.68 -8.56 -0.51
C ILE A 11 -1.34 -9.75 -1.43
N ALA A 12 -1.26 -10.97 -0.87
CA ALA A 12 -0.96 -12.18 -1.61
C ALA A 12 -1.99 -12.46 -2.73
N SER A 13 -3.27 -12.09 -2.53
CA SER A 13 -4.31 -12.29 -3.54
C SER A 13 -4.08 -11.47 -4.80
N LEU A 14 -3.42 -10.32 -4.68
CA LEU A 14 -3.11 -9.42 -5.80
C LEU A 14 -1.84 -9.81 -6.58
N VAL A 15 -1.01 -10.70 -6.04
CA VAL A 15 0.19 -11.18 -6.74
C VAL A 15 -0.21 -12.02 -7.96
N PRO A 16 0.27 -11.71 -9.17
CA PRO A 16 -0.01 -12.51 -10.35
C PRO A 16 0.58 -13.93 -10.25
N SER A 17 -0.04 -14.89 -10.92
CA SER A 17 0.52 -16.23 -11.03
C SER A 17 1.80 -16.21 -11.88
N GLY A 18 2.84 -16.90 -11.41
CA GLY A 18 4.15 -16.93 -12.08
C GLY A 18 5.01 -15.68 -11.89
N ALA A 19 4.58 -14.72 -11.06
CA ALA A 19 5.32 -13.50 -10.79
C ALA A 19 6.70 -13.76 -10.15
N ARG A 20 7.67 -12.92 -10.48
CA ARG A 20 8.94 -12.80 -9.76
C ARG A 20 8.77 -11.68 -8.74
N VAL A 21 8.60 -12.07 -7.49
CA VAL A 21 8.23 -11.16 -6.41
C VAL A 21 9.46 -10.61 -5.70
N CYS A 22 9.43 -9.32 -5.38
CA CYS A 22 10.32 -8.69 -4.42
C CYS A 22 9.49 -8.12 -3.25
N ASP A 23 9.64 -8.69 -2.06
CA ASP A 23 8.99 -8.28 -0.81
C ASP A 23 9.94 -7.36 -0.04
N ILE A 24 9.67 -6.05 -0.04
CA ILE A 24 10.53 -5.02 0.53
C ILE A 24 10.09 -4.70 1.96
N GLY A 25 11.01 -4.85 2.92
CA GLY A 25 10.71 -4.77 4.35
C GLY A 25 9.96 -6.01 4.80
N ALA A 26 10.45 -7.18 4.43
CA ALA A 26 9.79 -8.47 4.66
C ALA A 26 9.66 -8.84 6.15
N ASP A 27 10.35 -8.15 7.05
CA ASP A 27 10.34 -8.35 8.50
C ASP A 27 10.58 -9.82 8.86
N HIS A 28 9.57 -10.52 9.37
CA HIS A 28 9.67 -11.96 9.72
C HIS A 28 9.53 -12.92 8.53
N GLY A 29 9.36 -12.44 7.31
CA GLY A 29 9.24 -13.23 6.09
C GLY A 29 7.91 -13.98 5.91
N TYR A 30 6.88 -13.68 6.69
CA TYR A 30 5.60 -14.44 6.66
C TYR A 30 4.92 -14.39 5.31
N LEU A 31 4.91 -13.24 4.64
CA LEU A 31 4.34 -13.10 3.31
C LEU A 31 5.15 -13.85 2.26
N SER A 32 6.47 -13.66 2.26
CA SER A 32 7.41 -14.36 1.37
C SER A 32 7.30 -15.87 1.50
N ILE A 33 7.23 -16.40 2.74
CA ILE A 33 7.01 -17.82 3.03
C ILE A 33 5.68 -18.30 2.47
N TYR A 34 4.60 -17.55 2.67
CA TYR A 34 3.28 -17.91 2.17
C TYR A 34 3.27 -18.00 0.65
N LEU A 35 3.80 -16.98 -0.04
CA LEU A 35 3.87 -16.92 -1.50
C LEU A 35 4.69 -18.08 -2.09
N ALA A 36 5.85 -18.38 -1.50
CA ALA A 36 6.70 -19.48 -1.93
C ALA A 36 6.01 -20.84 -1.77
N LYS A 37 5.30 -21.07 -0.65
CA LYS A 37 4.57 -22.32 -0.40
C LYS A 37 3.38 -22.56 -1.33
N GLN A 38 2.71 -21.50 -1.74
CA GLN A 38 1.56 -21.63 -2.66
C GLN A 38 1.99 -21.93 -4.11
N SER A 39 3.30 -21.99 -4.39
CA SER A 39 3.84 -22.16 -5.75
C SER A 39 3.24 -21.16 -6.75
N LYS A 40 2.77 -20.03 -6.23
CA LYS A 40 2.13 -18.97 -7.02
C LYS A 40 3.17 -18.11 -7.76
N CYS A 41 4.37 -18.00 -7.18
CA CYS A 41 5.46 -17.17 -7.68
C CYS A 41 6.56 -18.03 -8.31
N ALA A 42 7.17 -17.52 -9.38
CA ALA A 42 8.35 -18.13 -9.99
C ALA A 42 9.58 -18.02 -9.08
N SER A 43 9.72 -16.87 -8.42
CA SER A 43 10.77 -16.60 -7.42
C SER A 43 10.31 -15.58 -6.40
N VAL A 44 10.93 -15.58 -5.23
CA VAL A 44 10.71 -14.59 -4.18
C VAL A 44 12.05 -14.07 -3.70
N ILE A 45 12.24 -12.73 -3.77
CA ILE A 45 13.31 -12.01 -3.11
C ILE A 45 12.68 -11.30 -1.91
N ALA A 46 13.23 -11.49 -0.72
CA ALA A 46 12.77 -10.83 0.49
C ALA A 46 13.89 -9.94 1.03
N THR A 47 13.60 -8.65 1.22
CA THR A 47 14.60 -7.68 1.64
C THR A 47 14.22 -7.00 2.94
N ASP A 48 15.20 -6.61 3.73
CA ASP A 48 15.04 -5.69 4.85
C ASP A 48 16.31 -4.84 5.00
N VAL A 49 16.14 -3.63 5.54
CA VAL A 49 17.25 -2.71 5.83
C VAL A 49 17.98 -3.08 7.13
N ASN A 50 17.34 -3.86 7.98
CA ASN A 50 17.85 -4.27 9.29
C ASN A 50 18.18 -5.75 9.33
N GLU A 51 19.34 -6.08 9.88
CA GLU A 51 19.81 -7.47 10.04
C GLU A 51 18.89 -8.30 10.94
N LYS A 52 18.37 -7.72 12.03
CA LYS A 52 17.59 -8.46 13.03
C LYS A 52 16.26 -9.01 12.49
N PRO A 53 15.41 -8.23 11.79
CA PRO A 53 14.25 -8.78 11.07
C PRO A 53 14.66 -9.84 10.05
N LEU A 54 15.69 -9.57 9.24
CA LEU A 54 16.15 -10.49 8.22
C LEU A 54 16.64 -11.83 8.78
N SER A 55 17.33 -11.83 9.93
CA SER A 55 17.72 -13.05 10.63
C SER A 55 16.52 -13.87 11.08
N ARG A 56 15.45 -13.21 11.58
CA ARG A 56 14.21 -13.89 11.95
C ARG A 56 13.49 -14.47 10.73
N ALA A 57 13.48 -13.73 9.60
CA ALA A 57 12.95 -14.26 8.35
C ALA A 57 13.71 -15.53 7.93
N LYS A 58 15.06 -15.53 8.01
CA LYS A 58 15.90 -16.69 7.72
C LYS A 58 15.53 -17.89 8.59
N GLU A 59 15.45 -17.72 9.91
CA GLU A 59 15.03 -18.79 10.83
C GLU A 59 13.65 -19.35 10.48
N ASN A 60 12.69 -18.50 10.12
CA ASN A 60 11.34 -18.92 9.76
C ASN A 60 11.32 -19.68 8.43
N ILE A 61 12.11 -19.24 7.45
CA ILE A 61 12.26 -19.91 6.14
C ILE A 61 12.90 -21.30 6.31
N GLU A 62 13.94 -21.40 7.14
CA GLU A 62 14.62 -22.68 7.44
C GLU A 62 13.67 -23.67 8.15
N LYS A 63 12.91 -23.21 9.16
CA LYS A 63 11.90 -24.03 9.87
C LYS A 63 10.82 -24.59 8.94
N GLU A 64 10.50 -23.87 7.88
CA GLU A 64 9.48 -24.25 6.89
C GLU A 64 10.07 -25.01 5.69
N ASN A 65 11.39 -25.30 5.69
CA ASN A 65 12.13 -26.00 4.63
C ASN A 65 11.97 -25.39 3.23
N ILE A 66 11.90 -24.07 3.13
CA ILE A 66 11.74 -23.36 1.86
C ILE A 66 13.12 -23.01 1.28
N LYS A 67 13.33 -23.31 -0.02
CA LYS A 67 14.63 -23.10 -0.69
C LYS A 67 14.62 -22.03 -1.78
N ASN A 68 13.45 -21.52 -2.15
CA ASN A 68 13.25 -20.60 -3.28
C ASN A 68 12.98 -19.15 -2.84
N ILE A 69 13.47 -18.76 -1.67
CA ILE A 69 13.46 -17.37 -1.19
C ILE A 69 14.90 -16.90 -1.09
N ASP A 70 15.20 -15.79 -1.78
CA ASP A 70 16.46 -15.08 -1.71
C ASP A 70 16.36 -13.93 -0.70
N LEU A 71 17.18 -13.98 0.36
CA LEU A 71 17.21 -12.98 1.42
C LEU A 71 18.32 -11.97 1.17
N ARG A 72 17.98 -10.68 1.18
CA ARG A 72 18.96 -9.60 0.95
C ARG A 72 18.85 -8.49 1.99
N LEU A 73 19.99 -8.14 2.58
CA LEU A 73 20.11 -6.95 3.44
C LEU A 73 20.36 -5.73 2.54
N CYS A 74 19.33 -4.89 2.34
CA CYS A 74 19.46 -3.69 1.53
C CYS A 74 18.37 -2.66 1.82
N ASP A 75 18.62 -1.38 1.48
CA ASP A 75 17.63 -0.31 1.59
C ASP A 75 16.74 -0.28 0.34
N GLY A 76 15.47 -0.64 0.54
CA GLY A 76 14.45 -0.58 -0.50
C GLY A 76 14.84 -1.37 -1.75
N LEU A 77 14.98 -0.67 -2.88
CA LEU A 77 15.28 -1.23 -4.20
C LEU A 77 16.77 -1.29 -4.55
N SER A 78 17.67 -0.86 -3.64
CA SER A 78 19.11 -0.72 -3.94
C SER A 78 19.78 -2.05 -4.25
N GLY A 79 19.37 -3.12 -3.58
CA GLY A 79 19.90 -4.48 -3.76
C GLY A 79 19.21 -5.31 -4.84
N ILE A 80 18.36 -4.71 -5.69
CA ILE A 80 17.59 -5.41 -6.72
C ILE A 80 18.05 -4.94 -8.10
N ASN A 81 18.48 -5.87 -8.94
CA ASN A 81 18.85 -5.57 -10.31
C ASN A 81 17.60 -5.49 -11.21
N THR A 82 17.74 -4.75 -12.31
CA THR A 82 16.67 -4.68 -13.33
C THR A 82 16.38 -6.08 -13.89
N GLY A 83 15.10 -6.46 -13.93
CA GLY A 83 14.65 -7.75 -14.45
C GLY A 83 14.68 -8.90 -13.43
N GLU A 84 15.16 -8.72 -12.20
CA GLU A 84 15.09 -9.77 -11.16
C GLU A 84 13.66 -9.96 -10.62
N ALA A 85 12.85 -8.89 -10.61
CA ALA A 85 11.47 -8.93 -10.18
C ALA A 85 10.57 -8.16 -11.15
N ASP A 86 9.30 -8.55 -11.24
CA ASP A 86 8.23 -7.87 -11.98
C ASP A 86 7.08 -7.43 -11.05
N THR A 87 7.06 -7.92 -9.83
CA THR A 87 6.07 -7.59 -8.82
C THR A 87 6.76 -7.20 -7.52
N PHE A 88 6.60 -5.93 -7.13
CA PHE A 88 7.19 -5.39 -5.91
C PHE A 88 6.12 -5.18 -4.85
N ILE A 89 6.35 -5.69 -3.66
CA ILE A 89 5.46 -5.52 -2.51
C ILE A 89 6.15 -4.60 -1.51
N ILE A 90 5.46 -3.52 -1.09
CA ILE A 90 5.92 -2.63 -0.03
C ILE A 90 4.75 -2.43 0.94
N ALA A 91 4.79 -3.10 2.08
CA ALA A 91 3.67 -3.17 2.99
C ALA A 91 4.05 -2.94 4.46
N GLY A 92 3.10 -2.43 5.25
CA GLY A 92 3.30 -2.24 6.68
C GLY A 92 4.10 -0.99 7.08
N MET A 93 4.37 -0.09 6.14
CA MET A 93 5.12 1.15 6.33
C MET A 93 4.22 2.38 6.25
N GLY A 94 4.70 3.55 6.65
CA GLY A 94 4.02 4.83 6.42
C GLY A 94 3.99 5.20 4.93
N GLY A 95 2.96 5.94 4.48
CA GLY A 95 2.83 6.34 3.07
C GLY A 95 4.03 7.15 2.57
N GLU A 96 4.58 8.04 3.40
CA GLU A 96 5.79 8.82 3.07
C GLU A 96 7.03 7.92 2.90
N VAL A 97 7.17 6.89 3.75
CA VAL A 97 8.29 5.94 3.65
C VAL A 97 8.19 5.14 2.35
N ILE A 98 6.98 4.65 2.01
CA ILE A 98 6.72 3.93 0.75
C ILE A 98 7.04 4.84 -0.44
N SER A 99 6.55 6.09 -0.43
CA SER A 99 6.82 7.07 -1.48
C SER A 99 8.33 7.30 -1.67
N GLY A 100 9.08 7.46 -0.57
CA GLY A 100 10.53 7.63 -0.62
C GLY A 100 11.28 6.41 -1.16
N ILE A 101 10.82 5.18 -0.86
CA ILE A 101 11.39 3.95 -1.44
C ILE A 101 11.15 3.92 -2.96
N ILE A 102 9.92 4.23 -3.39
CA ILE A 102 9.55 4.27 -4.82
C ILE A 102 10.37 5.36 -5.53
N GLU A 103 10.49 6.55 -4.95
CA GLU A 103 11.22 7.67 -5.53
C GLU A 103 12.70 7.34 -5.78
N ARG A 104 13.37 6.73 -4.80
CA ARG A 104 14.78 6.31 -4.95
C ARG A 104 15.00 5.24 -6.02
N GLY A 105 13.98 4.44 -6.33
CA GLY A 105 14.05 3.39 -7.36
C GLY A 105 13.17 3.62 -8.58
N ILE A 106 12.70 4.84 -8.80
CA ILE A 106 11.62 5.16 -9.72
C ILE A 106 11.88 4.72 -11.16
N GLU A 107 13.12 4.83 -11.62
CA GLU A 107 13.48 4.44 -13.00
C GLU A 107 13.38 2.91 -13.22
N LYS A 108 13.58 2.10 -12.18
CA LYS A 108 13.37 0.65 -12.25
C LYS A 108 11.89 0.29 -12.31
N LEU A 109 11.04 1.12 -11.72
CA LEU A 109 9.61 0.86 -11.56
C LEU A 109 8.76 1.44 -12.70
N LYS A 110 9.29 2.39 -13.47
CA LYS A 110 8.61 3.01 -14.64
C LYS A 110 8.64 2.11 -15.88
N GLN A 111 8.27 0.83 -15.72
CA GLN A 111 8.19 -0.15 -16.80
C GLN A 111 6.79 -0.74 -16.84
N LYS A 112 6.27 -1.02 -18.06
CA LYS A 112 4.89 -1.48 -18.26
C LYS A 112 4.57 -2.83 -17.59
N ASP A 113 5.58 -3.69 -17.48
CA ASP A 113 5.41 -5.05 -16.94
C ASP A 113 5.68 -5.11 -15.42
N ILE A 114 5.89 -3.96 -14.76
CA ILE A 114 6.11 -3.88 -13.33
C ILE A 114 4.78 -3.59 -12.62
N SER A 115 4.46 -4.41 -11.63
CA SER A 115 3.35 -4.20 -10.70
C SER A 115 3.84 -3.88 -9.30
N LEU A 116 3.22 -2.90 -8.65
CA LEU A 116 3.46 -2.59 -7.25
C LEU A 116 2.23 -2.99 -6.44
N ILE A 117 2.44 -3.68 -5.31
CA ILE A 117 1.39 -3.97 -4.34
C ILE A 117 1.76 -3.22 -3.06
N LEU A 118 1.00 -2.18 -2.77
CA LEU A 118 1.34 -1.22 -1.73
C LEU A 118 0.32 -1.25 -0.59
N GLN A 119 0.80 -1.20 0.65
CA GLN A 119 -0.06 -1.07 1.81
C GLN A 119 0.56 -0.14 2.85
N SER A 120 -0.01 1.04 2.99
CA SER A 120 0.42 2.01 4.01
C SER A 120 -0.32 1.83 5.33
N THR A 121 0.39 2.06 6.43
CA THR A 121 -0.18 2.08 7.79
C THR A 121 -0.65 3.46 8.21
N THR A 122 -0.02 4.50 7.66
CA THR A 122 -0.31 5.92 7.89
C THR A 122 -0.22 6.68 6.58
N SER A 123 -0.83 7.86 6.51
CA SER A 123 -0.74 8.81 5.37
C SER A 123 -1.01 8.18 3.98
N PRO A 124 -2.08 7.37 3.80
CA PRO A 124 -2.39 6.79 2.50
C PRO A 124 -2.70 7.85 1.44
N GLU A 125 -3.21 9.01 1.85
CA GLU A 125 -3.48 10.15 0.98
C GLU A 125 -2.21 10.72 0.34
N LEU A 126 -1.11 10.81 1.09
CA LEU A 126 0.17 11.29 0.56
C LEU A 126 0.75 10.29 -0.45
N LEU A 127 0.64 8.99 -0.15
CA LEU A 127 1.08 7.94 -1.09
C LEU A 127 0.28 7.99 -2.40
N ARG A 128 -1.05 8.10 -2.36
CA ARG A 128 -1.87 8.19 -3.58
C ARG A 128 -1.52 9.43 -4.40
N LYS A 129 -1.37 10.59 -3.73
CA LYS A 129 -0.98 11.84 -4.39
C LYS A 129 0.40 11.71 -5.06
N PHE A 130 1.37 11.12 -4.36
CA PHE A 130 2.70 10.84 -4.92
C PHE A 130 2.61 9.93 -6.16
N LEU A 131 1.85 8.85 -6.10
CA LEU A 131 1.70 7.90 -7.21
C LEU A 131 1.16 8.60 -8.47
N TYR A 132 0.05 9.30 -8.36
CA TYR A 132 -0.58 9.98 -9.50
C TYR A 132 0.30 11.10 -10.07
N ASN A 133 1.01 11.84 -9.23
CA ASN A 133 1.93 12.90 -9.65
C ASN A 133 3.20 12.36 -10.34
N ASN A 134 3.49 11.07 -10.19
CA ASN A 134 4.65 10.42 -10.81
C ASN A 134 4.27 9.47 -11.96
N GLY A 135 3.04 9.53 -12.44
CA GLY A 135 2.57 8.76 -13.59
C GLY A 135 2.23 7.31 -13.27
N PHE A 136 2.05 6.97 -11.99
CA PHE A 136 1.51 5.67 -11.58
C PHE A 136 -0.02 5.73 -11.49
N GLY A 137 -0.69 4.65 -11.91
CA GLY A 137 -2.13 4.48 -11.77
C GLY A 137 -2.46 3.38 -10.76
N ILE A 138 -3.38 3.66 -9.84
CA ILE A 138 -3.97 2.63 -8.98
C ILE A 138 -4.98 1.87 -9.82
N ILE A 139 -4.74 0.58 -10.04
CA ILE A 139 -5.58 -0.30 -10.88
C ILE A 139 -6.69 -0.95 -10.05
N LYS A 140 -6.38 -1.27 -8.80
CA LYS A 140 -7.31 -1.85 -7.85
C LYS A 140 -6.96 -1.44 -6.44
N GLU A 141 -7.97 -1.22 -5.62
CA GLU A 141 -7.79 -0.93 -4.20
C GLU A 141 -8.80 -1.74 -3.39
N ILE A 142 -8.32 -2.39 -2.33
CA ILE A 142 -9.12 -3.30 -1.51
C ILE A 142 -9.06 -2.84 -0.06
N PRO A 143 -10.21 -2.56 0.60
CA PRO A 143 -10.22 -2.23 2.01
C PRO A 143 -10.01 -3.51 2.84
N VAL A 144 -9.28 -3.39 3.95
CA VAL A 144 -9.00 -4.51 4.86
C VAL A 144 -9.22 -4.08 6.29
N PHE A 145 -10.08 -4.82 7.00
CA PHE A 145 -10.27 -4.67 8.43
C PHE A 145 -9.51 -5.77 9.18
N GLU A 146 -8.55 -5.38 10.01
CA GLU A 146 -7.70 -6.28 10.80
C GLU A 146 -7.35 -5.65 12.14
N ASN A 147 -7.51 -6.40 13.23
CA ASN A 147 -7.15 -5.97 14.60
C ASN A 147 -7.70 -4.58 14.94
N SER A 148 -8.99 -4.35 14.69
CA SER A 148 -9.69 -3.08 14.92
C SER A 148 -9.15 -1.89 14.10
N LYS A 149 -8.33 -2.14 13.07
CA LYS A 149 -7.80 -1.12 12.17
C LYS A 149 -8.28 -1.36 10.74
N LEU A 150 -8.49 -0.27 10.04
CA LEU A 150 -8.85 -0.27 8.63
C LEU A 150 -7.64 0.18 7.81
N TYR A 151 -7.32 -0.59 6.79
CA TYR A 151 -6.25 -0.34 5.83
C TYR A 151 -6.80 -0.41 4.41
N SER A 152 -6.02 0.02 3.43
CA SER A 152 -6.23 -0.31 2.02
C SER A 152 -4.98 -0.96 1.44
N VAL A 153 -5.18 -1.89 0.52
CA VAL A 153 -4.13 -2.52 -0.28
C VAL A 153 -4.34 -2.09 -1.73
N MET A 154 -3.31 -1.53 -2.33
CA MET A 154 -3.34 -0.96 -3.69
C MET A 154 -2.52 -1.83 -4.64
N LEU A 155 -3.11 -2.18 -5.79
CA LEU A 155 -2.38 -2.67 -6.96
C LEU A 155 -2.13 -1.49 -7.89
N VAL A 156 -0.88 -1.25 -8.23
CA VAL A 156 -0.42 -0.04 -8.91
C VAL A 156 0.49 -0.42 -10.08
N ASN A 157 0.31 0.24 -11.22
CA ASN A 157 1.20 0.10 -12.37
C ASN A 157 1.67 1.48 -12.85
N TYR A 158 2.80 1.53 -13.53
CA TYR A 158 3.21 2.73 -14.24
C TYR A 158 2.40 2.89 -15.53
N VAL A 159 1.68 4.00 -15.66
CA VAL A 159 0.84 4.31 -16.81
C VAL A 159 1.36 5.49 -17.64
N GLY A 160 2.36 6.21 -17.12
CA GLY A 160 2.99 7.35 -17.80
C GLY A 160 2.12 8.61 -17.88
N ILE A 161 0.98 8.64 -17.17
CA ILE A 161 0.03 9.75 -17.21
C ILE A 161 -0.07 10.36 -15.81
N ILE A 162 0.31 11.63 -15.70
CA ILE A 162 0.11 12.41 -14.46
C ILE A 162 -1.35 12.81 -14.39
N LYS A 163 -1.97 12.58 -13.23
CA LYS A 163 -3.36 12.95 -12.97
C LYS A 163 -3.48 13.69 -11.65
N GLU A 164 -4.22 14.78 -11.68
CA GLU A 164 -4.66 15.47 -10.49
C GLU A 164 -6.12 15.14 -10.20
N TYR A 165 -6.43 14.98 -8.94
CA TYR A 165 -7.77 14.69 -8.45
C TYR A 165 -8.15 15.71 -7.36
N PRO A 166 -9.45 15.90 -7.10
CA PRO A 166 -9.89 16.64 -5.93
C PRO A 166 -9.27 16.07 -4.64
N GLU A 167 -8.93 16.91 -3.68
CA GLU A 167 -8.18 16.50 -2.49
C GLU A 167 -8.85 15.35 -1.73
N PHE A 168 -10.19 15.34 -1.63
CA PHE A 168 -10.91 14.25 -0.95
C PHE A 168 -10.66 12.86 -1.57
N PHE A 169 -10.41 12.81 -2.88
CA PHE A 169 -10.13 11.56 -3.58
C PHE A 169 -8.85 10.89 -3.07
N TYR A 170 -7.84 11.66 -2.72
CA TYR A 170 -6.63 11.08 -2.14
C TYR A 170 -6.87 10.40 -0.79
N TYR A 171 -7.93 10.82 -0.06
CA TYR A 171 -8.34 10.19 1.20
C TYR A 171 -9.17 8.93 0.99
N THR A 172 -10.05 8.92 0.00
CA THR A 172 -10.94 7.79 -0.29
C THR A 172 -10.32 6.76 -1.23
N GLY A 173 -9.50 7.20 -2.17
CA GLY A 173 -8.93 6.37 -3.23
C GLY A 173 -10.02 5.81 -4.16
N LEU A 174 -9.83 4.59 -4.63
CA LEU A 174 -10.80 3.85 -5.43
C LEU A 174 -11.83 3.09 -4.57
N LEU A 175 -11.83 3.29 -3.26
CA LEU A 175 -12.74 2.59 -2.36
C LEU A 175 -14.15 3.17 -2.48
N THR A 176 -15.14 2.27 -2.54
CA THR A 176 -16.55 2.63 -2.62
C THR A 176 -17.29 2.24 -1.34
N PRO A 177 -18.41 2.89 -1.01
CA PRO A 177 -19.23 2.54 0.16
C PRO A 177 -20.13 1.31 -0.06
N GLU A 178 -20.00 0.58 -1.18
CA GLU A 178 -20.79 -0.62 -1.47
C GLU A 178 -20.50 -1.77 -0.50
N THR A 179 -19.28 -1.87 -0.01
CA THR A 179 -18.92 -2.85 1.00
C THR A 179 -18.86 -2.21 2.39
N GLN A 180 -19.14 -2.99 3.42
CA GLN A 180 -19.04 -2.49 4.79
C GLN A 180 -17.64 -1.96 5.12
N GLU A 181 -16.59 -2.68 4.71
CA GLU A 181 -15.21 -2.27 4.92
C GLU A 181 -14.86 -0.99 4.15
N GLY A 182 -15.35 -0.83 2.93
CA GLY A 182 -15.16 0.38 2.13
C GLY A 182 -15.85 1.59 2.77
N TYR A 183 -17.11 1.46 3.16
CA TYR A 183 -17.85 2.50 3.89
C TYR A 183 -17.13 2.90 5.18
N LEU A 184 -16.73 1.92 5.99
CA LEU A 184 -16.03 2.18 7.26
C LEU A 184 -14.67 2.85 7.04
N TYR A 185 -13.96 2.50 5.96
CA TYR A 185 -12.71 3.16 5.62
C TYR A 185 -12.93 4.63 5.25
N ILE A 186 -13.87 4.91 4.37
CA ILE A 186 -14.21 6.28 3.93
C ILE A 186 -14.66 7.11 5.14
N LYS A 187 -15.54 6.56 5.97
CA LYS A 187 -16.01 7.22 7.19
C LYS A 187 -14.85 7.53 8.15
N LYS A 188 -13.92 6.60 8.34
CA LYS A 188 -12.71 6.83 9.15
C LYS A 188 -11.89 8.01 8.63
N GLN A 189 -11.73 8.14 7.30
CA GLN A 189 -11.01 9.28 6.73
C GLN A 189 -11.75 10.60 6.98
N TYR A 190 -13.08 10.59 6.78
CA TYR A 190 -13.92 11.73 7.12
C TYR A 190 -13.75 12.15 8.60
N ASP A 191 -13.94 11.21 9.53
CA ASP A 191 -13.87 11.48 10.98
C ASP A 191 -12.48 12.06 11.36
N ARG A 192 -11.41 11.56 10.74
CA ARG A 192 -10.04 12.09 10.93
C ARG A 192 -9.92 13.54 10.45
N CYS A 193 -10.35 13.82 9.22
CA CYS A 193 -10.30 15.17 8.64
C CYS A 193 -11.19 16.14 9.41
N PHE A 194 -12.39 15.72 9.78
CA PHE A 194 -13.33 16.50 10.58
C PHE A 194 -12.72 16.89 11.93
N LYS A 195 -12.09 15.94 12.64
CA LYS A 195 -11.39 16.21 13.89
C LYS A 195 -10.25 17.22 13.71
N CYS A 196 -9.48 17.11 12.61
CA CYS A 196 -8.43 18.09 12.27
C CYS A 196 -9.03 19.48 12.05
N ALA A 197 -10.09 19.59 11.25
CA ALA A 197 -10.78 20.85 11.00
C ALA A 197 -11.30 21.47 12.31
N GLN A 198 -11.98 20.70 13.16
CA GLN A 198 -12.48 21.20 14.45
C GLN A 198 -11.36 21.73 15.36
N ASN A 199 -10.23 21.05 15.43
CA ASN A 199 -9.09 21.48 16.23
C ASN A 199 -8.45 22.79 15.70
N LEU A 200 -8.56 23.05 14.41
CA LEU A 200 -7.99 24.23 13.75
C LEU A 200 -8.92 25.44 13.78
N LYS A 201 -10.22 25.23 13.99
CA LYS A 201 -11.26 26.28 13.90
C LYS A 201 -11.01 27.49 14.79
N SER A 202 -10.38 27.30 15.96
CA SER A 202 -10.05 28.35 16.93
C SER A 202 -8.58 28.79 16.87
N THR A 203 -7.85 28.40 15.83
CA THR A 203 -6.44 28.74 15.65
C THR A 203 -6.25 29.75 14.52
N ASN A 204 -5.06 30.37 14.44
CA ASN A 204 -4.70 31.27 13.32
C ASN A 204 -4.33 30.52 12.02
N LYS A 205 -4.69 29.23 11.89
CA LYS A 205 -4.37 28.36 10.76
C LYS A 205 -5.55 28.23 9.81
N ALA A 206 -6.02 29.35 9.27
CA ALA A 206 -7.21 29.39 8.43
C ALA A 206 -7.08 28.52 7.16
N GLU A 207 -5.90 28.50 6.51
CA GLU A 207 -5.68 27.70 5.31
C GLU A 207 -5.78 26.19 5.58
N GLU A 208 -5.17 25.70 6.67
CA GLU A 208 -5.27 24.31 7.07
C GLU A 208 -6.72 23.93 7.44
N TYR A 209 -7.46 24.83 8.12
CA TYR A 209 -8.88 24.65 8.42
C TYR A 209 -9.69 24.50 7.12
N HIS A 210 -9.53 25.41 6.18
CA HIS A 210 -10.23 25.38 4.89
C HIS A 210 -9.92 24.12 4.09
N TYR A 211 -8.66 23.69 4.10
CA TYR A 211 -8.24 22.45 3.46
C TYR A 211 -9.01 21.24 4.01
N TYR A 212 -8.94 20.98 5.31
CA TYR A 212 -9.62 19.83 5.89
C TYR A 212 -11.15 19.91 5.77
N ASN A 213 -11.71 21.11 5.85
CA ASN A 213 -13.14 21.32 5.66
C ASN A 213 -13.58 21.00 4.22
N SER A 214 -12.78 21.38 3.22
CA SER A 214 -13.05 21.04 1.82
C SER A 214 -12.97 19.54 1.56
N VAL A 215 -12.01 18.84 2.18
CA VAL A 215 -11.93 17.38 2.13
C VAL A 215 -13.16 16.72 2.73
N CYS A 216 -13.63 17.19 3.90
CA CYS A 216 -14.85 16.68 4.53
C CYS A 216 -16.06 16.85 3.62
N ASN A 217 -16.27 18.05 3.05
CA ASN A 217 -17.38 18.31 2.14
C ASN A 217 -17.32 17.39 0.91
N GLY A 218 -16.15 17.21 0.31
CA GLY A 218 -16.00 16.31 -0.83
C GLY A 218 -16.31 14.85 -0.49
N ILE A 219 -15.91 14.35 0.70
CA ILE A 219 -16.28 13.00 1.15
C ILE A 219 -17.78 12.87 1.40
N GLU A 220 -18.41 13.88 2.01
CA GLU A 220 -19.86 13.87 2.23
C GLU A 220 -20.65 13.82 0.92
N ASP A 221 -20.25 14.63 -0.06
CA ASP A 221 -20.92 14.66 -1.36
C ASP A 221 -20.71 13.33 -2.10
N TYR A 222 -19.51 12.76 -2.07
CA TYR A 222 -19.25 11.42 -2.59
C TYR A 222 -20.16 10.36 -1.96
N LEU A 223 -20.35 10.38 -0.63
CA LEU A 223 -21.23 9.44 0.06
C LEU A 223 -22.71 9.66 -0.26
N LYS A 224 -23.14 10.91 -0.52
CA LYS A 224 -24.53 11.24 -0.93
C LYS A 224 -24.81 10.76 -2.35
N GLU A 225 -23.89 11.00 -3.28
CA GLU A 225 -24.03 10.55 -4.67
C GLU A 225 -24.23 9.03 -4.75
N PHE A 226 -23.47 8.29 -3.95
CA PHE A 226 -23.59 6.84 -3.88
C PHE A 226 -24.95 6.36 -3.33
N LYS A 227 -25.54 7.08 -2.36
CA LYS A 227 -26.85 6.74 -1.82
C LYS A 227 -27.99 7.05 -2.80
N ASN A 228 -27.82 8.05 -3.65
CA ASN A 228 -28.85 8.51 -4.60
C ASN A 228 -28.77 7.76 -5.94
N GLY A 229 -27.70 7.03 -6.22
CA GLY A 229 -27.49 6.22 -7.43
C GLY A 229 -27.93 4.76 -7.29
N ILE A 230 -28.43 4.38 -6.10
CA ILE A 230 -29.09 3.11 -5.80
C ILE A 230 -30.60 3.36 -5.73
#